data_6bf93306deb486b0c10239dc84bd8848
#
_entry.id   6bf93306deb486b0c10239dc84bd8848
#
_cell.length_a   1.000
_cell.length_b   1.000
_cell.length_c   1.000
_cell.angle_alpha   90.00
_cell.angle_beta   90.00
_cell.angle_gamma   90.00
#
_symmetry.space_group_name_H-M   'P 1'
#
loop_
_entity.id
_entity.type
_entity.pdbx_description
1 polymer ?
#
loop_
_entity_poly.entity_id
_entity_poly.type
_entity_poly.pdbx_seq_one_letter_code
_entity_poly.pdbx_strand_id
1 'polypeptide(L)' 'MEAWEETGLSAAEVGEWLAARCFDPGAAEDMADAGISAQIAAMHTSAGSGGYSDTVAFKVAAGDLEVEEARQLLGVS' A
#
# COMPACT_ATOMS: atom_id res chain seq x y z
N MET A 1 6.22 -3.29 16.78
CA MET A 1 6.46 -2.96 15.37
C MET A 1 6.44 -4.22 14.54
N GLU A 2 5.65 -4.25 13.51
CA GLU A 2 5.54 -5.42 12.64
C GLU A 2 6.70 -5.45 11.65
N ALA A 3 7.30 -6.63 11.48
CA ALA A 3 8.37 -6.82 10.50
C ALA A 3 7.80 -7.48 9.24
N TRP A 4 8.48 -7.30 8.12
CA TRP A 4 8.07 -7.93 6.86
C TRP A 4 7.94 -9.45 6.98
N GLU A 5 8.79 -10.06 7.78
CA GLU A 5 8.78 -11.51 8.01
C GLU A 5 7.48 -11.99 8.66
N GLU A 6 6.82 -11.14 9.41
CA GLU A 6 5.60 -11.48 10.13
C GLU A 6 4.36 -11.35 9.27
N THR A 7 4.46 -10.71 8.09
CA THR A 7 3.31 -10.49 7.22
C THR A 7 2.88 -11.74 6.47
N GLY A 8 3.76 -12.72 6.35
CA GLY A 8 3.51 -13.90 5.53
C GLY A 8 3.70 -13.67 4.04
N LEU A 9 4.16 -12.49 3.65
CA LEU A 9 4.44 -12.18 2.25
C LEU A 9 5.74 -12.83 1.80
N SER A 10 5.80 -13.23 0.52
CA SER A 10 7.02 -13.79 -0.05
C SER A 10 8.06 -12.69 -0.24
N ALA A 11 9.33 -13.08 -0.43
CA ALA A 11 10.39 -12.12 -0.67
C ALA A 11 10.13 -11.30 -1.94
N ALA A 12 9.55 -11.92 -2.96
CA ALA A 12 9.19 -11.22 -4.20
C ALA A 12 8.12 -10.15 -3.94
N GLU A 13 7.11 -10.50 -3.15
CA GLU A 13 6.03 -9.57 -2.80
C GLU A 13 6.56 -8.40 -1.96
N VAL A 14 7.43 -8.69 -1.00
CA VAL A 14 8.07 -7.65 -0.20
C VAL A 14 8.84 -6.69 -1.08
N GLY A 15 9.61 -7.20 -2.04
CA GLY A 15 10.33 -6.37 -2.99
C GLY A 15 9.40 -5.48 -3.82
N GLU A 16 8.27 -6.01 -4.24
CA GLU A 16 7.26 -5.23 -4.98
C GLU A 16 6.67 -4.11 -4.14
N TRP A 17 6.35 -4.38 -2.88
CA TRP A 17 5.84 -3.36 -1.98
C TRP A 17 6.86 -2.26 -1.72
N LEU A 18 8.12 -2.63 -1.54
CA LEU A 18 9.19 -1.65 -1.36
C LEU A 18 9.36 -0.79 -2.63
N ALA A 19 9.25 -1.40 -3.80
CA ALA A 19 9.31 -0.68 -5.07
C ALA A 19 8.12 0.28 -5.22
N ALA A 20 6.98 -0.06 -4.64
CA ALA A 20 5.80 0.81 -4.61
C ALA A 20 5.89 1.87 -3.51
N ARG A 21 7.02 1.97 -2.83
CA ARG A 21 7.29 2.93 -1.74
C ARG A 21 6.46 2.64 -0.48
N CYS A 22 6.04 1.41 -0.29
CA CYS A 22 5.40 0.98 0.93
C CYS A 22 6.46 0.44 1.89
N PHE A 23 6.82 1.24 2.88
CA PHE A 23 7.86 0.89 3.83
C PHE A 23 7.29 0.41 5.17
N ASP A 24 5.96 0.25 5.25
CA ASP A 24 5.29 -0.23 6.44
C ASP A 24 4.71 -1.63 6.16
N PRO A 25 5.26 -2.68 6.78
CA PRO A 25 4.75 -4.04 6.57
C PRO A 25 3.27 -4.19 6.95
N GLY A 26 2.81 -3.50 8.00
CA GLY A 26 1.40 -3.56 8.39
C GLY A 26 0.48 -3.02 7.32
N ALA A 27 0.84 -1.91 6.69
CA ALA A 27 0.06 -1.33 5.61
C ALA A 27 0.03 -2.25 4.40
N ALA A 28 1.16 -2.86 4.06
CA ALA A 28 1.23 -3.81 2.94
C ALA A 28 0.33 -5.02 3.19
N GLU A 29 0.34 -5.54 4.40
CA GLU A 29 -0.50 -6.68 4.78
C GLU A 29 -1.98 -6.30 4.67
N ASP A 30 -2.36 -5.14 5.19
CA ASP A 30 -3.75 -4.67 5.13
C ASP A 30 -4.22 -4.51 3.68
N MET A 31 -3.38 -3.94 2.82
CA MET A 31 -3.71 -3.79 1.41
C MET A 31 -3.81 -5.13 0.70
N ALA A 32 -2.89 -6.04 0.98
CA ALA A 32 -2.93 -7.38 0.39
C ALA A 32 -4.21 -8.13 0.80
N ASP A 33 -4.60 -8.02 2.05
CA ASP A 33 -5.83 -8.63 2.56
C ASP A 33 -7.09 -8.03 1.92
N ALA A 34 -7.00 -6.77 1.49
CA ALA A 34 -8.09 -6.09 0.81
C ALA A 34 -8.13 -6.38 -0.69
N GLY A 35 -7.22 -7.20 -1.20
CA GLY A 35 -7.15 -7.54 -2.61
C GLY A 35 -6.34 -6.57 -3.46
N ILE A 36 -5.58 -5.69 -2.82
CA ILE A 36 -4.73 -4.72 -3.54
C ILE A 36 -3.33 -5.32 -3.67
N SER A 37 -2.86 -5.48 -4.91
CA SER A 37 -1.49 -5.94 -5.14
C SER A 37 -0.52 -4.77 -5.11
N ALA A 38 0.77 -5.06 -4.89
CA ALA A 38 1.80 -4.03 -4.90
C ALA A 38 1.89 -3.31 -6.24
N GLN A 39 1.68 -4.03 -7.33
CA GLN A 39 1.71 -3.45 -8.68
C GLN A 39 0.61 -2.40 -8.85
N ILE A 40 -0.58 -2.70 -8.35
CA ILE A 40 -1.71 -1.76 -8.41
C ILE A 40 -1.46 -0.59 -7.47
N ALA A 41 -0.99 -0.88 -6.27
CA ALA A 41 -0.72 0.15 -5.25
C ALA A 41 0.44 1.07 -5.61
N ALA A 42 1.23 0.71 -6.61
CA ALA A 42 2.32 1.56 -7.11
C ALA A 42 1.82 2.74 -7.96
N MET A 43 0.53 2.79 -8.28
CA MET A 43 -0.04 3.90 -9.02
C MET A 43 0.02 5.19 -8.20
N HIS A 44 0.39 6.28 -8.86
CA HIS A 44 0.45 7.59 -8.21
C HIS A 44 -0.93 8.20 -8.09
N THR A 45 -1.18 8.90 -7.00
CA THR A 45 -2.43 9.61 -6.76
C THR A 45 -2.16 10.86 -5.93
N SER A 46 -2.96 11.88 -6.14
CA SER A 46 -2.96 13.07 -5.29
C SER A 46 -4.09 13.01 -4.24
N ALA A 47 -4.86 11.93 -4.23
CA ALA A 47 -5.94 11.75 -3.25
C ALA A 47 -5.39 11.57 -1.83
N GLY A 48 -6.26 11.73 -0.85
CA GLY A 48 -5.87 11.63 0.56
C GLY A 48 -5.39 12.94 1.13
N SER A 49 -4.99 12.92 2.39
CA SER A 49 -4.50 14.12 3.08
C SER A 49 -3.05 14.42 2.68
N GLY A 50 -2.55 15.57 3.10
CA GLY A 50 -1.16 15.95 2.88
C GLY A 50 -0.91 16.86 1.68
N GLY A 51 -1.81 16.90 0.70
CA GLY A 51 -1.69 17.80 -0.43
C GLY A 51 -0.55 17.52 -1.38
N TYR A 52 -0.09 16.27 -1.45
CA TYR A 52 1.01 15.86 -2.32
C TYR A 52 0.61 14.63 -3.14
N SER A 53 1.38 14.35 -4.19
CA SER A 53 1.19 13.19 -5.03
C SER A 53 2.26 12.14 -4.73
N ASP A 54 1.85 10.90 -4.56
CA ASP A 54 2.76 9.76 -4.34
C ASP A 54 2.02 8.47 -4.66
N THR A 55 2.67 7.33 -4.49
CA THR A 55 2.01 6.06 -4.72
C THR A 55 0.90 5.86 -3.68
N VAL A 56 -0.15 5.13 -4.08
CA VAL A 56 -1.23 4.75 -3.16
C VAL A 56 -0.67 4.02 -1.96
N ALA A 57 0.27 3.09 -2.19
CA ALA A 57 0.91 2.34 -1.11
C ALA A 57 1.60 3.25 -0.11
N PHE A 58 2.34 4.24 -0.57
CA PHE A 58 3.02 5.18 0.31
C PHE A 58 2.02 5.97 1.14
N LYS A 59 0.96 6.46 0.52
CA LYS A 59 -0.05 7.26 1.21
C LYS A 59 -0.79 6.45 2.27
N VAL A 60 -1.09 5.18 1.99
CA VAL A 60 -1.70 4.29 2.98
C VAL A 60 -0.74 4.05 4.14
N ALA A 61 0.54 3.80 3.84
CA ALA A 61 1.55 3.57 4.87
C ALA A 61 1.78 4.81 5.74
N ALA A 62 1.67 5.99 5.15
CA ALA A 62 1.83 7.25 5.88
C ALA A 62 0.58 7.66 6.68
N GLY A 63 -0.54 6.98 6.46
CA GLY A 63 -1.80 7.32 7.12
C GLY A 63 -2.60 8.40 6.42
N ASP A 64 -2.21 8.80 5.21
CA ASP A 64 -2.90 9.82 4.43
C ASP A 64 -4.09 9.26 3.65
N LEU A 65 -4.12 7.96 3.45
CA LEU A 65 -5.23 7.23 2.83
C LEU A 65 -5.60 6.03 3.68
N GLU A 66 -6.88 5.72 3.72
CA GLU A 66 -7.33 4.47 4.32
C GLU A 66 -7.37 3.37 3.25
N VAL A 67 -7.29 2.12 3.68
CA VAL A 67 -7.33 0.97 2.75
C VAL A 67 -8.63 0.98 1.94
N GLU A 68 -9.75 1.31 2.56
CA GLU A 68 -11.04 1.42 1.89
C GLU A 68 -11.01 2.44 0.76
N GLU A 69 -10.43 3.60 1.02
CA GLU A 69 -10.28 4.65 0.02
C GLU A 69 -9.38 4.20 -1.12
N ALA A 70 -8.29 3.51 -0.78
CA ALA A 70 -7.38 2.97 -1.78
C ALA A 70 -8.08 1.97 -2.70
N ARG A 71 -8.92 1.10 -2.14
CA ARG A 71 -9.70 0.14 -2.93
C ARG A 71 -10.60 0.84 -3.92
N GLN A 72 -11.27 1.90 -3.49
CA GLN A 72 -12.17 2.67 -4.36
C GLN A 72 -11.40 3.38 -5.46
N LEU A 73 -10.27 3.98 -5.12
CA LEU A 73 -9.43 4.67 -6.11
C LEU A 73 -8.90 3.73 -7.18
N LEU A 74 -8.55 2.52 -6.79
CA LEU A 74 -7.94 1.55 -7.69
C LEU A 74 -8.96 0.66 -8.39
N GLY A 75 -10.23 0.78 -8.02
CA GLY A 75 -11.28 -0.03 -8.61
C GLY A 75 -11.23 -1.49 -8.19
N VAL A 76 -10.63 -1.80 -7.05
CA VAL A 76 -10.57 -3.15 -6.50
C VAL A 76 -11.87 -3.44 -5.77
N SER A 77 -12.50 -4.52 -6.12
CA SER A 77 -13.77 -4.94 -5.52
C SER A 77 -13.64 -6.17 -4.64
#